data_8d63a4d211a7a2b1c03f3759695a9259
#
_entry.id   8d63a4d211a7a2b1c03f3759695a9259
#
_cell.length_a   1.000
_cell.length_b   1.000
_cell.length_c   1.000
_cell.angle_alpha   90.00
_cell.angle_beta   90.00
_cell.angle_gamma   90.00
#
_symmetry.space_group_name_H-M   'P 1'
#
loop_
_entity.id
_entity.type
_entity.pdbx_description
1 polymer ?
#
loop_
_entity_poly.entity_id
_entity_poly.type
_entity_poly.pdbx_seq_one_letter_code
_entity_poly.pdbx_strand_id
1 'polypeptide(L)'
;VLVPSFLNLIRKLHREGREFSVTFRSFGEDLDFVVDDWNRFCRGDHPLHEGFVLPGKEVRAHVDRGYLWRGGLAPSNGADGSEERIVLVLGTTELVGGTDADGWGNISAARALQEYESMQPEVTLIRGVTAVRDFFDEAAKHGRTVAIRDCYPHWASSGRRTESGKIHFVDLHQRDQHTLFLDDNASEDPSKCIVDSRLKDDPSQVINPQVARLFTLPVKPFRVIVEDDYFINLVHQAERKISANGPEVHNEGGESPKVPNDLWHLRA
;
A
#
# COMPACT_ATOMS: atom_id res chain seq x y z
N VAL A 1 -11.66 -8.83 9.42
CA VAL A 1 -11.59 -10.30 9.31
C VAL A 1 -10.91 -10.66 8.01
N LEU A 2 -9.83 -11.41 8.09
CA LEU A 2 -9.09 -11.86 6.93
C LEU A 2 -9.86 -12.98 6.20
N VAL A 3 -9.81 -12.93 4.87
CA VAL A 3 -10.51 -13.92 4.05
C VAL A 3 -9.69 -15.21 3.89
N PRO A 4 -10.34 -16.38 3.81
CA PRO A 4 -9.65 -17.68 3.72
C PRO A 4 -8.65 -17.77 2.57
N SER A 5 -8.99 -17.24 1.39
CA SER A 5 -8.11 -17.25 0.21
C SER A 5 -6.80 -16.48 0.42
N PHE A 6 -6.80 -15.39 1.21
CA PHE A 6 -5.57 -14.68 1.58
C PHE A 6 -4.72 -15.51 2.56
N LEU A 7 -5.33 -16.08 3.58
CA LEU A 7 -4.62 -16.95 4.53
C LEU A 7 -4.02 -18.19 3.84
N ASN A 8 -4.70 -18.73 2.84
CA ASN A 8 -4.18 -19.83 2.00
C ASN A 8 -2.94 -19.41 1.19
N LEU A 9 -2.92 -18.17 0.64
CA LEU A 9 -1.72 -17.62 -0.01
C LEU A 9 -0.55 -17.59 0.97
N ILE A 10 -0.75 -17.02 2.17
CA ILE A 10 0.31 -16.91 3.19
C ILE A 10 0.85 -18.28 3.58
N ARG A 11 -0.03 -19.25 3.82
CA ARG A 11 0.37 -20.63 4.14
C ARG A 11 1.16 -21.28 3.01
N LYS A 12 0.78 -21.02 1.76
CA LYS A 12 1.49 -21.53 0.59
C LYS A 12 2.90 -20.94 0.51
N LEU A 13 3.04 -19.61 0.60
CA LEU A 13 4.34 -18.94 0.60
C LEU A 13 5.27 -19.49 1.71
N HIS A 14 4.74 -19.65 2.93
CA HIS A 14 5.48 -20.21 4.04
C HIS A 14 5.94 -21.67 3.79
N ARG A 15 5.04 -22.52 3.27
CA ARG A 15 5.38 -23.93 2.97
C ARG A 15 6.42 -24.07 1.86
N GLU A 16 6.43 -23.15 0.92
CA GLU A 16 7.40 -23.11 -0.18
C GLU A 16 8.75 -22.49 0.24
N GLY A 17 8.88 -22.06 1.50
CA GLY A 17 10.08 -21.41 2.02
C GLY A 17 10.34 -20.04 1.36
N ARG A 18 9.31 -19.42 0.78
CA ARG A 18 9.44 -18.09 0.19
C ARG A 18 9.46 -17.02 1.28
N GLU A 19 10.42 -16.12 1.17
CA GLU A 19 10.43 -14.92 1.99
C GLU A 19 9.36 -13.95 1.50
N PHE A 20 8.63 -13.35 2.44
CA PHE A 20 7.61 -12.35 2.16
C PHE A 20 7.44 -11.37 3.31
N SER A 21 6.93 -10.21 2.99
CA SER A 21 6.38 -9.23 3.93
C SER A 21 4.93 -8.93 3.58
N VAL A 22 4.16 -8.47 4.53
CA VAL A 22 2.76 -8.06 4.33
C VAL A 22 2.59 -6.62 4.78
N THR A 23 1.92 -5.82 3.95
CA THR A 23 1.51 -4.47 4.33
C THR A 23 0.00 -4.35 4.20
N PHE A 24 -0.71 -4.28 5.32
CA PHE A 24 -2.13 -3.96 5.31
C PHE A 24 -2.33 -2.46 5.12
N ARG A 25 -3.19 -2.09 4.19
CA ARG A 25 -3.50 -0.70 3.83
C ARG A 25 -5.00 -0.48 3.81
N SER A 26 -5.50 0.48 4.59
CA SER A 26 -6.91 0.82 4.64
C SER A 26 -7.12 2.34 4.72
N PHE A 27 -8.20 2.84 4.12
CA PHE A 27 -8.71 4.17 4.42
C PHE A 27 -9.67 4.18 5.61
N GLY A 28 -10.17 3.00 6.00
CA GLY A 28 -11.17 2.82 7.04
C GLY A 28 -10.58 2.63 8.44
N GLU A 29 -11.49 2.41 9.38
CA GLU A 29 -11.20 2.14 10.79
C GLU A 29 -11.14 0.62 11.09
N ASP A 30 -11.26 -0.19 10.07
CA ASP A 30 -11.27 -1.65 10.14
C ASP A 30 -9.88 -2.28 10.37
N LEU A 31 -8.82 -1.46 10.26
CA LEU A 31 -7.44 -1.93 10.33
C LEU A 31 -7.11 -2.66 11.64
N ASP A 32 -7.71 -2.24 12.75
CA ASP A 32 -7.51 -2.85 14.05
C ASP A 32 -8.03 -4.29 14.10
N PHE A 33 -9.21 -4.53 13.50
CA PHE A 33 -9.76 -5.87 13.38
C PHE A 33 -8.91 -6.76 12.47
N VAL A 34 -8.34 -6.18 11.39
CA VAL A 34 -7.43 -6.88 10.49
C VAL A 34 -6.15 -7.28 11.22
N VAL A 35 -5.58 -6.38 12.02
CA VAL A 35 -4.37 -6.63 12.82
C VAL A 35 -4.61 -7.72 13.87
N ASP A 36 -5.71 -7.65 14.59
CA ASP A 36 -6.04 -8.65 15.61
C ASP A 36 -6.20 -10.04 14.99
N ASP A 37 -6.91 -10.13 13.87
CA ASP A 37 -7.14 -11.39 13.17
C ASP A 37 -5.83 -11.95 12.58
N TRP A 38 -4.98 -11.10 12.01
CA TRP A 38 -3.64 -11.44 11.55
C TRP A 38 -2.74 -11.94 12.68
N ASN A 39 -2.71 -11.24 13.82
CA ASN A 39 -1.89 -11.61 14.94
C ASN A 39 -2.35 -12.95 15.56
N ARG A 40 -3.66 -13.22 15.57
CA ARG A 40 -4.20 -14.54 15.94
C ARG A 40 -3.73 -15.62 14.98
N PHE A 41 -3.77 -15.35 13.66
CA PHE A 41 -3.27 -16.28 12.66
C PHE A 41 -1.77 -16.57 12.84
N CYS A 42 -0.96 -15.54 13.09
CA CYS A 42 0.48 -15.70 13.34
C CYS A 42 0.80 -16.54 14.59
N ARG A 43 -0.03 -16.45 15.64
CA ARG A 43 0.13 -17.21 16.88
C ARG A 43 -0.43 -18.63 16.84
N GLY A 44 -1.17 -18.98 15.79
CA GLY A 44 -1.82 -20.29 15.67
C GLY A 44 -3.21 -20.38 16.32
N ASP A 45 -3.78 -19.25 16.74
CA ASP A 45 -5.08 -19.16 17.43
C ASP A 45 -6.24 -18.82 16.46
N HIS A 46 -5.97 -18.78 15.15
CA HIS A 46 -6.99 -18.43 14.18
C HIS A 46 -7.93 -19.63 13.90
N PRO A 47 -9.27 -19.44 13.99
CA PRO A 47 -10.21 -20.56 13.94
C PRO A 47 -10.21 -21.34 12.62
N LEU A 48 -9.83 -20.71 11.50
CA LEU A 48 -9.73 -21.38 10.21
C LEU A 48 -8.41 -22.15 10.02
N HIS A 49 -7.40 -21.88 10.83
CA HIS A 49 -6.04 -22.43 10.67
C HIS A 49 -5.38 -22.69 12.03
N GLU A 50 -6.10 -23.36 12.92
CA GLU A 50 -5.61 -23.70 14.25
C GLU A 50 -4.27 -24.45 14.18
N GLY A 51 -3.33 -24.05 15.01
CA GLY A 51 -1.98 -24.63 15.07
C GLY A 51 -1.01 -24.20 13.98
N PHE A 52 -1.42 -23.38 13.00
CA PHE A 52 -0.48 -22.81 12.03
C PHE A 52 0.16 -21.55 12.61
N VAL A 53 1.49 -21.54 12.73
CA VAL A 53 2.24 -20.46 13.36
C VAL A 53 3.17 -19.77 12.37
N LEU A 54 3.26 -18.44 12.45
CA LEU A 54 4.19 -17.59 11.68
C LEU A 54 5.00 -16.72 12.65
N PRO A 55 6.07 -17.20 13.25
CA PRO A 55 6.84 -16.45 14.23
C PRO A 55 7.44 -15.17 13.64
N GLY A 56 7.32 -14.07 14.36
CA GLY A 56 7.91 -12.79 13.98
C GLY A 56 7.17 -12.04 12.87
N LYS A 57 5.97 -12.52 12.50
CA LYS A 57 5.11 -11.84 11.51
C LYS A 57 3.96 -11.04 12.14
N GLU A 58 3.85 -11.03 13.46
CA GLU A 58 2.85 -10.22 14.15
C GLU A 58 3.11 -8.72 13.94
N VAL A 59 2.04 -7.96 13.82
CA VAL A 59 2.09 -6.49 13.80
C VAL A 59 2.28 -5.97 15.21
N ARG A 60 3.38 -5.26 15.46
CA ARG A 60 3.68 -4.64 16.76
C ARG A 60 3.10 -3.22 16.82
N ALA A 61 2.38 -2.90 17.87
CA ALA A 61 1.54 -1.70 17.97
C ALA A 61 2.30 -0.38 17.72
N HIS A 62 3.53 -0.23 18.24
CA HIS A 62 4.25 1.04 18.21
C HIS A 62 5.23 1.22 17.05
N VAL A 63 5.56 0.14 16.31
CA VAL A 63 6.62 0.18 15.30
C VAL A 63 6.20 -0.33 13.93
N ASP A 64 5.10 -1.08 13.86
CA ASP A 64 4.59 -1.68 12.61
C ASP A 64 3.19 -1.19 12.27
N ARG A 65 2.58 -0.35 13.12
CA ARG A 65 1.24 0.18 12.93
C ARG A 65 1.29 1.70 12.89
N GLY A 66 0.57 2.31 11.94
CA GLY A 66 0.64 3.75 11.79
C GLY A 66 -0.43 4.36 10.91
N TYR A 67 -0.38 5.70 10.81
CA TYR A 67 -1.19 6.53 9.95
C TYR A 67 -0.29 7.22 8.93
N LEU A 68 -0.57 7.04 7.64
CA LEU A 68 0.13 7.73 6.56
C LEU A 68 -0.61 9.01 6.22
N TRP A 69 -0.19 10.09 6.87
CA TRP A 69 -0.74 11.42 6.62
C TRP A 69 -0.20 11.98 5.30
N ARG A 70 -1.10 12.56 4.49
CA ARG A 70 -0.78 13.28 3.26
C ARG A 70 -1.50 14.62 3.26
N GLY A 71 -0.84 15.66 2.78
CA GLY A 71 -1.45 16.97 2.62
C GLY A 71 -0.58 17.88 1.76
N GLY A 72 -1.21 18.80 1.02
CA GLY A 72 -0.53 19.88 0.34
C GLY A 72 -0.59 21.16 1.19
N LEU A 73 0.38 22.05 1.03
CA LEU A 73 0.18 23.46 1.38
C LEU A 73 -0.85 24.00 0.40
N ALA A 74 -1.87 24.73 0.91
CA ALA A 74 -2.62 25.62 0.03
C ALA A 74 -1.59 26.47 -0.73
N PRO A 75 -1.75 26.70 -2.06
CA PRO A 75 -0.81 27.49 -2.81
C PRO A 75 -0.73 28.88 -2.16
N SER A 76 0.35 29.13 -1.45
CA SER A 76 0.68 30.49 -1.01
C SER A 76 1.01 31.26 -2.28
N ASN A 77 0.23 32.28 -2.56
CA ASN A 77 0.29 33.15 -3.72
C ASN A 77 1.70 33.23 -4.33
N GLY A 78 1.94 32.55 -5.44
CA GLY A 78 2.99 32.85 -6.38
C GLY A 78 4.39 32.26 -6.13
N ALA A 79 4.60 31.37 -5.18
CA ALA A 79 5.86 30.65 -5.02
C ALA A 79 5.69 29.20 -5.49
N ASP A 80 6.51 28.85 -6.46
CA ASP A 80 6.76 27.57 -7.05
C ASP A 80 6.83 26.43 -6.02
N GLY A 81 6.06 25.35 -6.26
CA GLY A 81 6.22 24.09 -5.59
C GLY A 81 5.44 23.94 -4.28
N SER A 82 4.17 23.53 -4.37
CA SER A 82 3.50 22.87 -3.25
C SER A 82 4.15 21.49 -3.05
N GLU A 83 5.25 21.41 -2.29
CA GLU A 83 5.80 20.11 -1.89
C GLU A 83 4.69 19.34 -1.15
N GLU A 84 4.32 18.20 -1.73
CA GLU A 84 3.43 17.27 -1.05
C GLU A 84 4.05 16.86 0.27
N ARG A 85 3.37 17.14 1.37
CA ARG A 85 3.82 16.71 2.68
C ARG A 85 3.33 15.30 2.94
N ILE A 86 4.26 14.40 3.13
CA ILE A 86 4.00 13.01 3.47
C ILE A 86 4.66 12.72 4.81
N VAL A 87 3.87 12.26 5.78
CA VAL A 87 4.37 11.89 7.11
C VAL A 87 3.74 10.57 7.53
N LEU A 88 4.58 9.57 7.80
CA LEU A 88 4.12 8.35 8.44
C LEU A 88 4.25 8.51 9.96
N VAL A 89 3.13 8.37 10.65
CA VAL A 89 3.02 8.44 12.10
C VAL A 89 2.91 7.01 12.62
N LEU A 90 3.94 6.49 13.26
CA LEU A 90 3.92 5.17 13.88
C LEU A 90 3.46 5.25 15.34
N GLY A 91 2.72 4.23 15.80
CA GLY A 91 2.17 4.16 17.15
C GLY A 91 0.69 4.48 17.24
N THR A 92 0.10 5.09 16.21
CA THR A 92 -1.35 5.36 16.13
C THR A 92 -1.87 5.18 14.72
N THR A 93 -3.14 4.79 14.58
CA THR A 93 -3.90 4.80 13.32
C THR A 93 -4.97 5.89 13.31
N GLU A 94 -5.00 6.72 14.33
CA GLU A 94 -6.00 7.77 14.47
C GLU A 94 -5.60 9.01 13.68
N LEU A 95 -6.58 9.62 13.03
CA LEU A 95 -6.46 10.95 12.46
C LEU A 95 -6.70 11.97 13.57
N VAL A 96 -5.65 12.70 13.95
CA VAL A 96 -5.76 13.79 14.92
C VAL A 96 -6.09 15.12 14.23
N GLY A 97 -6.67 16.05 14.97
CA GLY A 97 -7.01 17.40 14.49
C GLY A 97 -8.50 17.66 14.37
N GLY A 98 -9.32 16.71 14.77
CA GLY A 98 -10.78 16.84 14.79
C GLY A 98 -11.42 16.72 13.41
N THR A 99 -12.65 16.29 13.40
CA THR A 99 -13.54 16.35 12.24
C THR A 99 -14.41 17.60 12.40
N ASP A 100 -14.67 18.33 11.32
CA ASP A 100 -15.77 19.29 11.32
C ASP A 100 -17.12 18.53 11.34
N ALA A 101 -18.23 19.28 11.39
CA ALA A 101 -19.58 18.72 11.53
C ALA A 101 -19.96 17.65 10.49
N ASP A 102 -19.23 17.59 9.36
CA ASP A 102 -19.46 16.62 8.29
C ASP A 102 -18.57 15.37 8.42
N GLY A 103 -17.77 15.25 9.48
CA GLY A 103 -16.91 14.09 9.78
C GLY A 103 -15.64 14.00 8.94
N TRP A 104 -15.40 14.92 8.03
CA TRP A 104 -14.29 14.90 7.06
C TRP A 104 -13.57 16.24 6.94
N GLY A 105 -13.58 17.02 8.01
CA GLY A 105 -13.17 18.41 8.04
C GLY A 105 -11.80 18.71 7.46
N ASN A 106 -11.70 19.95 6.99
CA ASN A 106 -10.46 20.59 6.57
C ASN A 106 -9.51 20.78 7.76
N ILE A 107 -8.92 19.68 8.24
CA ILE A 107 -7.84 19.75 9.19
C ILE A 107 -6.70 20.44 8.47
N SER A 108 -6.32 21.64 8.96
CA SER A 108 -5.14 22.25 8.36
C SER A 108 -3.96 21.31 8.58
N ALA A 109 -3.21 21.06 7.52
CA ALA A 109 -2.01 20.20 7.55
C ALA A 109 -1.07 20.55 8.70
N ALA A 110 -0.94 21.85 9.00
CA ALA A 110 -0.09 22.35 10.07
C ALA A 110 -0.60 21.92 11.45
N ARG A 111 -1.91 21.96 11.67
CA ARG A 111 -2.50 21.60 12.96
C ARG A 111 -2.39 20.09 13.21
N ALA A 112 -2.71 19.25 12.22
CA ALA A 112 -2.56 17.80 12.35
C ALA A 112 -1.12 17.40 12.69
N LEU A 113 -0.14 17.97 12.00
CA LEU A 113 1.26 17.71 12.28
C LEU A 113 1.67 18.17 13.67
N GLN A 114 1.22 19.34 14.12
CA GLN A 114 1.50 19.85 15.46
C GLN A 114 0.90 18.95 16.54
N GLU A 115 -0.29 18.43 16.34
CA GLU A 115 -0.91 17.49 17.28
C GLU A 115 -0.12 16.18 17.36
N TYR A 116 0.30 15.58 16.22
CA TYR A 116 1.18 14.40 16.25
C TYR A 116 2.53 14.69 16.91
N GLU A 117 3.11 15.88 16.71
CA GLU A 117 4.34 16.31 17.39
C GLU A 117 4.17 16.36 18.90
N SER A 118 3.00 16.79 19.37
CA SER A 118 2.70 16.85 20.80
C SER A 118 2.50 15.48 21.45
N MET A 119 2.27 14.44 20.65
CA MET A 119 2.12 13.05 21.10
C MET A 119 3.46 12.32 21.26
N GLN A 120 4.59 12.95 20.97
CA GLN A 120 5.89 12.33 21.23
C GLN A 120 6.17 12.26 22.74
N PRO A 121 6.80 11.18 23.25
CA PRO A 121 7.43 10.06 22.50
C PRO A 121 6.52 8.87 22.15
N GLU A 122 5.22 8.93 22.44
CA GLU A 122 4.29 7.82 22.20
C GLU A 122 4.16 7.45 20.71
N VAL A 123 4.41 8.42 19.81
CA VAL A 123 4.43 8.23 18.38
C VAL A 123 5.79 8.58 17.77
N THR A 124 6.13 7.93 16.67
CA THR A 124 7.32 8.23 15.86
C THR A 124 6.90 8.86 14.54
N LEU A 125 7.51 9.99 14.17
CA LEU A 125 7.22 10.70 12.93
C LEU A 125 8.32 10.46 11.89
N ILE A 126 7.96 9.87 10.75
CA ILE A 126 8.83 9.66 9.58
C ILE A 126 8.37 10.63 8.49
N ARG A 127 9.22 11.62 8.17
CA ARG A 127 8.86 12.75 7.32
C ARG A 127 9.46 12.64 5.93
N GLY A 128 8.64 12.92 4.92
CA GLY A 128 9.01 12.96 3.51
C GLY A 128 8.90 11.59 2.82
N VAL A 129 8.65 11.64 1.53
CA VAL A 129 8.34 10.45 0.71
C VAL A 129 9.49 9.44 0.70
N THR A 130 10.74 9.93 0.68
CA THR A 130 11.94 9.08 0.69
C THR A 130 12.07 8.31 2.00
N ALA A 131 11.92 8.98 3.15
CA ALA A 131 12.01 8.31 4.45
C ALA A 131 10.84 7.32 4.67
N VAL A 132 9.66 7.63 4.14
CA VAL A 132 8.51 6.70 4.15
C VAL A 132 8.79 5.48 3.26
N ARG A 133 9.37 5.66 2.06
CA ARG A 133 9.82 4.56 1.21
C ARG A 133 10.84 3.68 1.96
N ASP A 134 11.84 4.28 2.61
CA ASP A 134 12.88 3.57 3.35
C ASP A 134 12.28 2.72 4.49
N PHE A 135 11.25 3.23 5.17
CA PHE A 135 10.51 2.46 6.18
C PHE A 135 9.86 1.20 5.59
N PHE A 136 9.17 1.31 4.45
CA PHE A 136 8.56 0.15 3.79
C PHE A 136 9.60 -0.84 3.27
N ASP A 137 10.71 -0.34 2.74
CA ASP A 137 11.82 -1.17 2.27
C ASP A 137 12.47 -1.95 3.40
N GLU A 138 12.71 -1.30 4.52
CA GLU A 138 13.29 -1.95 5.71
C GLU A 138 12.30 -2.97 6.31
N ALA A 139 11.01 -2.67 6.28
CA ALA A 139 9.99 -3.64 6.68
C ALA A 139 9.99 -4.87 5.74
N ALA A 140 10.06 -4.66 4.43
CA ALA A 140 10.10 -5.73 3.44
C ALA A 140 11.37 -6.57 3.56
N LYS A 141 12.54 -5.95 3.68
CA LYS A 141 13.84 -6.60 3.82
C LYS A 141 13.91 -7.53 5.04
N HIS A 142 13.27 -7.14 6.12
CA HIS A 142 13.19 -7.97 7.34
C HIS A 142 11.95 -8.86 7.39
N GLY A 143 11.21 -8.96 6.30
CA GLY A 143 10.01 -9.79 6.23
C GLY A 143 8.93 -9.41 7.24
N ARG A 144 8.91 -8.15 7.73
CA ARG A 144 7.95 -7.69 8.72
C ARG A 144 6.55 -7.54 8.13
N THR A 145 5.56 -7.61 8.99
CA THR A 145 4.20 -7.20 8.66
C THR A 145 3.95 -5.82 9.23
N VAL A 146 3.40 -4.91 8.42
CA VAL A 146 3.02 -3.56 8.85
C VAL A 146 1.56 -3.28 8.51
N ALA A 147 0.92 -2.40 9.26
CA ALA A 147 -0.48 -2.05 9.10
C ALA A 147 -0.63 -0.51 9.12
N ILE A 148 -1.01 0.05 7.99
CA ILE A 148 -1.02 1.50 7.77
C ILE A 148 -2.41 1.96 7.35
N ARG A 149 -2.98 2.89 8.11
CA ARG A 149 -4.17 3.63 7.71
C ARG A 149 -3.76 4.78 6.80
N ASP A 150 -4.37 4.86 5.63
CA ASP A 150 -4.10 5.93 4.66
C ASP A 150 -5.00 7.15 4.88
N CYS A 151 -4.56 8.31 4.40
CA CYS A 151 -5.25 9.59 4.57
C CYS A 151 -6.45 9.72 3.62
N TYR A 152 -7.60 9.17 3.99
CA TYR A 152 -8.84 9.32 3.22
C TYR A 152 -9.24 10.79 2.98
N PRO A 153 -9.17 11.72 3.97
CA PRO A 153 -9.53 13.11 3.75
C PRO A 153 -8.73 13.79 2.62
N HIS A 154 -7.44 13.49 2.51
CA HIS A 154 -6.62 14.02 1.42
C HIS A 154 -7.09 13.49 0.06
N TRP A 155 -7.32 12.19 -0.05
CA TRP A 155 -7.79 11.57 -1.29
C TRP A 155 -9.19 12.09 -1.68
N ALA A 156 -10.12 12.18 -0.73
CA ALA A 156 -11.48 12.67 -0.97
C ALA A 156 -11.49 14.14 -1.41
N SER A 157 -10.75 15.03 -0.72
CA SER A 157 -10.71 16.47 -1.01
C SER A 157 -10.00 16.82 -2.32
N SER A 158 -9.09 15.95 -2.78
CA SER A 158 -8.40 16.12 -4.07
C SER A 158 -9.19 15.59 -5.27
N GLY A 159 -10.48 15.31 -5.11
CA GLY A 159 -11.34 14.80 -6.17
C GLY A 159 -11.12 13.31 -6.46
N ARG A 160 -10.60 12.57 -5.51
CA ARG A 160 -10.33 11.12 -5.60
C ARG A 160 -9.37 10.74 -6.72
N ARG A 161 -8.40 11.61 -7.00
CA ARG A 161 -7.40 11.38 -8.03
C ARG A 161 -6.36 10.37 -7.59
N THR A 162 -5.80 9.64 -8.56
CA THR A 162 -4.81 8.57 -8.33
C THR A 162 -3.58 9.07 -7.59
N GLU A 163 -3.04 10.22 -7.97
CA GLU A 163 -1.86 10.84 -7.36
C GLU A 163 -2.04 11.24 -5.89
N SER A 164 -3.27 11.21 -5.39
CA SER A 164 -3.59 11.46 -3.98
C SER A 164 -4.02 10.19 -3.23
N GLY A 165 -3.97 9.06 -3.90
CA GLY A 165 -4.37 7.75 -3.37
C GLY A 165 -3.31 7.11 -2.48
N LYS A 166 -3.38 5.80 -2.31
CA LYS A 166 -2.43 5.00 -1.51
C LYS A 166 -1.10 4.90 -2.23
N ILE A 167 -0.01 5.39 -1.63
CA ILE A 167 1.32 5.33 -2.24
C ILE A 167 1.81 3.88 -2.28
N HIS A 168 2.31 3.47 -3.45
CA HIS A 168 2.93 2.17 -3.69
C HIS A 168 4.30 2.37 -4.34
N PHE A 169 5.35 1.93 -3.69
CA PHE A 169 6.71 2.00 -4.21
C PHE A 169 7.07 0.73 -4.97
N VAL A 170 7.48 0.88 -6.22
CA VAL A 170 7.78 -0.22 -7.14
C VAL A 170 9.23 -0.13 -7.58
N ASP A 171 9.97 -1.22 -7.43
CA ASP A 171 11.30 -1.40 -8.00
C ASP A 171 11.17 -2.06 -9.36
N LEU A 172 11.51 -1.33 -10.42
CA LEU A 172 11.45 -1.84 -11.79
C LEU A 172 12.69 -2.65 -12.19
N HIS A 173 13.76 -2.58 -11.41
CA HIS A 173 15.04 -3.24 -11.70
C HIS A 173 15.20 -4.58 -10.98
N GLN A 174 14.46 -4.78 -9.89
CA GLN A 174 14.58 -5.99 -9.09
C GLN A 174 13.72 -7.12 -9.68
N ARG A 175 14.37 -8.23 -10.05
CA ARG A 175 13.70 -9.38 -10.69
C ARG A 175 13.28 -10.46 -9.70
N ASP A 176 13.96 -10.54 -8.57
CA ASP A 176 13.78 -11.64 -7.61
C ASP A 176 12.80 -11.29 -6.47
N GLN A 177 12.46 -10.02 -6.32
CA GLN A 177 11.51 -9.54 -5.32
C GLN A 177 10.50 -8.59 -5.98
N HIS A 178 9.23 -8.87 -5.84
CA HIS A 178 8.15 -8.05 -6.36
C HIS A 178 7.29 -7.49 -5.25
N THR A 179 6.99 -6.20 -5.33
CA THR A 179 6.00 -5.57 -4.47
C THR A 179 4.67 -5.51 -5.22
N LEU A 180 3.65 -6.23 -4.74
CA LEU A 180 2.33 -6.27 -5.36
C LEU A 180 1.33 -5.54 -4.46
N PHE A 181 0.53 -4.64 -5.05
CA PHE A 181 -0.56 -3.96 -4.36
C PHE A 181 -1.89 -4.57 -4.81
N LEU A 182 -2.62 -5.14 -3.86
CA LEU A 182 -3.90 -5.79 -4.10
C LEU A 182 -5.01 -4.97 -3.45
N ASP A 183 -5.95 -4.45 -4.26
CA ASP A 183 -7.01 -3.58 -3.76
C ASP A 183 -8.28 -3.74 -4.62
N ASP A 184 -9.44 -3.76 -4.00
CA ASP A 184 -10.73 -3.89 -4.70
C ASP A 184 -11.14 -2.59 -5.44
N ASN A 185 -10.52 -1.48 -5.08
CA ASN A 185 -10.65 -0.20 -5.77
C ASN A 185 -9.47 0.11 -6.72
N ALA A 186 -8.55 -0.83 -6.90
CA ALA A 186 -7.58 -0.73 -7.98
C ALA A 186 -8.32 -0.84 -9.32
N SER A 187 -8.23 0.22 -10.14
CA SER A 187 -8.94 0.30 -11.41
C SER A 187 -8.00 0.10 -12.59
N GLU A 188 -8.50 -0.51 -13.65
CA GLU A 188 -7.81 -0.53 -14.94
C GLU A 188 -7.80 0.85 -15.62
N ASP A 189 -8.73 1.73 -15.26
CA ASP A 189 -8.74 3.14 -15.63
C ASP A 189 -7.79 3.90 -14.71
N PRO A 190 -6.65 4.42 -15.23
CA PRO A 190 -5.66 5.11 -14.40
C PRO A 190 -6.21 6.32 -13.64
N SER A 191 -7.22 6.98 -14.20
CA SER A 191 -7.82 8.16 -13.57
C SER A 191 -8.70 7.83 -12.36
N LYS A 192 -9.00 6.54 -12.17
CA LYS A 192 -9.88 6.04 -11.10
C LYS A 192 -9.15 5.08 -10.16
N CYS A 193 -7.87 4.81 -10.42
CA CYS A 193 -7.09 3.91 -9.57
C CYS A 193 -6.81 4.60 -8.24
N ILE A 194 -7.07 3.89 -7.15
CA ILE A 194 -6.81 4.37 -5.78
C ILE A 194 -5.32 4.33 -5.39
N VAL A 195 -4.48 3.74 -6.23
CA VAL A 195 -3.07 3.49 -5.94
C VAL A 195 -2.17 4.44 -6.71
N ASP A 196 -1.41 5.25 -5.98
CA ASP A 196 -0.37 6.16 -6.46
C ASP A 196 0.95 5.40 -6.54
N SER A 197 1.24 4.80 -7.71
CA SER A 197 2.45 4.00 -7.92
C SER A 197 3.63 4.88 -8.27
N ARG A 198 4.70 4.79 -7.48
CA ARG A 198 5.93 5.60 -7.61
C ARG A 198 7.16 4.73 -7.77
N LEU A 199 8.18 5.26 -8.42
CA LEU A 199 9.47 4.59 -8.52
C LEU A 199 10.09 4.48 -7.13
N LYS A 200 10.66 3.32 -6.84
CA LYS A 200 11.38 3.09 -5.58
C LYS A 200 12.66 3.92 -5.52
N ASP A 201 13.40 3.99 -6.62
CA ASP A 201 14.67 4.72 -6.69
C ASP A 201 14.48 6.25 -6.69
N ASP A 202 13.36 6.72 -7.24
CA ASP A 202 12.96 8.13 -7.21
C ASP A 202 11.49 8.26 -6.78
N PRO A 203 11.21 8.31 -5.47
CA PRO A 203 9.84 8.36 -4.94
C PRO A 203 9.04 9.62 -5.30
N SER A 204 9.69 10.63 -5.89
CA SER A 204 9.00 11.81 -6.45
C SER A 204 8.35 11.52 -7.80
N GLN A 205 8.83 10.47 -8.49
CA GLN A 205 8.39 10.12 -9.84
C GLN A 205 7.23 9.11 -9.81
N VAL A 206 6.13 9.47 -10.45
CA VAL A 206 4.98 8.57 -10.68
C VAL A 206 5.30 7.63 -11.85
N ILE A 207 4.98 6.36 -11.68
CA ILE A 207 5.19 5.34 -12.71
C ILE A 207 4.12 5.48 -13.80
N ASN A 208 4.51 5.23 -15.04
CA ASN A 208 3.57 5.13 -16.15
C ASN A 208 2.43 4.14 -15.79
N PRO A 209 1.16 4.53 -15.94
CA PRO A 209 0.03 3.70 -15.54
C PRO A 209 0.00 2.30 -16.19
N GLN A 210 0.53 2.14 -17.40
CA GLN A 210 0.60 0.84 -18.06
C GLN A 210 1.59 -0.10 -17.35
N VAL A 211 2.70 0.44 -16.86
CA VAL A 211 3.69 -0.31 -16.07
C VAL A 211 3.15 -0.57 -14.67
N ALA A 212 2.53 0.42 -14.03
CA ALA A 212 1.95 0.29 -12.69
C ALA A 212 0.96 -0.87 -12.57
N ARG A 213 0.21 -1.19 -13.64
CA ARG A 213 -0.76 -2.31 -13.68
C ARG A 213 -0.13 -3.70 -13.53
N LEU A 214 1.17 -3.84 -13.78
CA LEU A 214 1.86 -5.10 -13.54
C LEU A 214 1.97 -5.40 -12.03
N PHE A 215 2.01 -4.35 -11.22
CA PHE A 215 2.25 -4.39 -9.77
C PHE A 215 1.01 -4.02 -8.93
N THR A 216 -0.01 -3.41 -9.55
CA THR A 216 -1.26 -3.03 -8.89
C THR A 216 -2.40 -3.88 -9.43
N LEU A 217 -2.92 -4.77 -8.59
CA LEU A 217 -3.82 -5.84 -8.99
C LEU A 217 -5.24 -5.58 -8.46
N PRO A 218 -6.24 -5.44 -9.35
CA PRO A 218 -7.62 -5.31 -8.92
C PRO A 218 -8.13 -6.62 -8.29
N VAL A 219 -8.63 -6.50 -7.07
CA VAL A 219 -9.25 -7.60 -6.32
C VAL A 219 -10.75 -7.65 -6.59
N LYS A 220 -11.29 -8.84 -6.80
CA LYS A 220 -12.72 -9.06 -7.02
C LYS A 220 -13.37 -9.63 -5.76
N PRO A 221 -14.08 -8.80 -4.94
CA PRO A 221 -14.53 -9.20 -3.61
C PRO A 221 -15.36 -10.48 -3.59
N PHE A 222 -16.27 -10.68 -4.56
CA PHE A 222 -17.07 -11.89 -4.63
C PHE A 222 -16.19 -13.14 -4.86
N ARG A 223 -15.21 -13.06 -5.75
CA ARG A 223 -14.31 -14.20 -6.04
C ARG A 223 -13.41 -14.54 -4.86
N VAL A 224 -12.97 -13.53 -4.11
CA VAL A 224 -12.17 -13.70 -2.88
C VAL A 224 -12.88 -14.59 -1.86
N ILE A 225 -14.22 -14.50 -1.79
CA ILE A 225 -15.03 -15.26 -0.83
C ILE A 225 -15.29 -16.70 -1.30
N VAL A 226 -15.43 -16.91 -2.61
CA VAL A 226 -15.86 -18.21 -3.16
C VAL A 226 -14.74 -19.07 -3.72
N GLU A 227 -13.55 -18.51 -3.94
CA GLU A 227 -12.40 -19.20 -4.52
C GLU A 227 -11.26 -19.28 -3.50
N ASP A 228 -11.03 -20.43 -2.95
CA ASP A 228 -9.99 -20.66 -1.93
C ASP A 228 -8.57 -20.29 -2.39
N ASP A 229 -8.27 -20.46 -3.67
CA ASP A 229 -6.96 -20.19 -4.28
C ASP A 229 -6.91 -18.84 -5.02
N TYR A 230 -7.88 -17.94 -4.81
CA TYR A 230 -7.98 -16.68 -5.55
C TYR A 230 -6.68 -15.88 -5.53
N PHE A 231 -6.15 -15.58 -4.34
CA PHE A 231 -4.92 -14.78 -4.22
C PHE A 231 -3.67 -15.54 -4.70
N ILE A 232 -3.62 -16.86 -4.55
CA ILE A 232 -2.54 -17.69 -5.10
C ILE A 232 -2.49 -17.51 -6.62
N ASN A 233 -3.63 -17.65 -7.29
CA ASN A 233 -3.73 -17.53 -8.74
C ASN A 233 -3.42 -16.11 -9.20
N LEU A 234 -3.88 -15.09 -8.47
CA LEU A 234 -3.64 -13.67 -8.77
C LEU A 234 -2.15 -13.33 -8.70
N VAL A 235 -1.45 -13.75 -7.63
CA VAL A 235 -0.01 -13.54 -7.45
C VAL A 235 0.78 -14.27 -8.53
N HIS A 236 0.50 -15.55 -8.81
CA HIS A 236 1.17 -16.31 -9.87
C HIS A 236 0.96 -15.69 -11.25
N GLN A 237 -0.21 -15.12 -11.51
CA GLN A 237 -0.47 -14.44 -12.79
C GLN A 237 0.37 -13.15 -12.90
N ALA A 238 0.48 -12.38 -11.82
CA ALA A 238 1.30 -11.17 -11.76
C ALA A 238 2.78 -11.49 -11.97
N GLU A 239 3.32 -12.48 -11.25
CA GLU A 239 4.71 -12.93 -11.38
C GLU A 239 5.05 -13.34 -12.80
N ARG A 240 4.16 -14.11 -13.46
CA ARG A 240 4.35 -14.48 -14.87
C ARG A 240 4.35 -13.27 -15.81
N LYS A 241 3.45 -12.30 -15.59
CA LYS A 241 3.41 -11.08 -16.40
C LYS A 241 4.65 -10.23 -16.21
N ILE A 242 5.11 -10.06 -14.98
CA ILE A 242 6.34 -9.30 -14.65
C ILE A 242 7.55 -9.99 -15.30
N SER A 243 7.66 -11.33 -15.21
CA SER A 243 8.76 -12.09 -15.81
C SER A 243 8.77 -12.03 -17.33
N ALA A 244 7.60 -12.05 -17.97
CA ALA A 244 7.47 -12.01 -19.42
C ALA A 244 7.68 -10.61 -20.01
N ASN A 245 7.32 -9.56 -19.24
CA ASN A 245 7.35 -8.16 -19.68
C ASN A 245 8.34 -7.35 -18.85
N GLY A 246 9.27 -8.01 -18.16
CA GLY A 246 10.26 -7.37 -17.32
C GLY A 246 10.88 -6.18 -18.05
N PRO A 247 10.88 -5.00 -17.46
CA PRO A 247 11.13 -3.77 -18.16
C PRO A 247 12.53 -3.77 -18.76
N GLU A 248 12.63 -3.98 -20.08
CA GLU A 248 13.61 -3.22 -20.86
C GLU A 248 13.10 -1.75 -20.83
N VAL A 249 13.07 -1.17 -19.64
CA VAL A 249 12.84 0.28 -19.51
C VAL A 249 14.17 0.94 -19.86
N HIS A 250 14.43 1.05 -21.14
CA HIS A 250 15.35 2.05 -21.63
C HIS A 250 14.76 3.41 -21.25
N ASN A 251 15.36 4.02 -20.25
CA ASN A 251 15.17 5.42 -19.90
C ASN A 251 15.91 6.28 -20.95
N GLU A 252 15.55 6.08 -22.23
CA GLU A 252 15.96 6.97 -23.30
C GLU A 252 14.83 7.95 -23.53
N GLY A 253 15.18 9.23 -23.47
CA GLY A 253 14.29 10.36 -23.44
C GLY A 253 13.15 10.29 -24.47
N GLY A 254 11.93 10.41 -24.00
CA GLY A 254 10.84 11.02 -24.71
C GLY A 254 9.94 10.16 -25.59
N GLU A 255 10.12 8.85 -25.70
CA GLU A 255 9.12 8.00 -26.37
C GLU A 255 8.53 6.98 -25.39
N SER A 256 7.20 6.97 -25.28
CA SER A 256 6.45 5.98 -24.52
C SER A 256 6.82 4.58 -24.97
N PRO A 257 7.16 3.62 -24.07
CA PRO A 257 7.44 2.25 -24.47
C PRO A 257 6.22 1.68 -25.19
N LYS A 258 6.42 1.15 -26.40
CA LYS A 258 5.41 0.44 -27.15
C LYS A 258 5.13 -0.87 -26.41
N VAL A 259 4.08 -0.89 -25.61
CA VAL A 259 3.53 -2.12 -25.03
C VAL A 259 2.95 -2.92 -26.20
N PRO A 260 3.35 -4.19 -26.40
CA PRO A 260 2.74 -5.02 -27.44
C PRO A 260 1.23 -5.08 -27.27
N ASN A 261 0.48 -4.85 -28.35
CA ASN A 261 -0.99 -4.85 -28.37
C ASN A 261 -1.62 -6.18 -27.93
N ASP A 262 -0.84 -7.24 -27.79
CA ASP A 262 -1.30 -8.60 -27.54
C ASP A 262 -1.61 -8.91 -26.07
N LEU A 263 -1.31 -7.97 -25.14
CA LEU A 263 -1.58 -8.14 -23.70
C LEU A 263 -3.06 -8.00 -23.31
N TRP A 264 -3.92 -7.63 -24.25
CA TRP A 264 -5.32 -7.30 -23.96
C TRP A 264 -6.33 -8.42 -24.27
N HIS A 265 -5.89 -9.59 -24.74
CA HIS A 265 -6.77 -10.67 -25.18
C HIS A 265 -6.91 -11.86 -24.23
N LEU A 266 -6.61 -11.72 -22.96
CA LEU A 266 -7.03 -12.72 -21.98
C LEU A 266 -8.38 -12.30 -21.39
N ARG A 267 -9.45 -12.64 -22.12
CA ARG A 267 -10.84 -12.66 -21.63
C ARG A 267 -11.05 -13.88 -20.73
N ALA A 268 -11.88 -13.62 -19.69
CA ALA A 268 -12.58 -14.48 -18.75
C ALA A 268 -11.72 -15.25 -17.77
#